data_b25b59fce7aca81e82225accb15ee12c
#
_entry.id   b25b59fce7aca81e82225accb15ee12c
#
_cell.length_a   1.000
_cell.length_b   1.000
_cell.length_c   1.000
_cell.angle_alpha   90.00
_cell.angle_beta   90.00
_cell.angle_gamma   90.00
#
_symmetry.space_group_name_H-M   'P 1'
#
loop_
_entity.id
_entity.type
_entity.pdbx_description
1 polymer ?
#
loop_
_entity_poly.entity_id
_entity_poly.type
_entity_poly.pdbx_seq_one_letter_code
_entity_poly.pdbx_strand_id
1 'polypeptide(L)'
;MKLQSRMLLWIGGPFIVIFIAMAAFSYWEASKLIESATQREMKALAEYHSEEINSLVQEKSGILEGLGQMWSTELPSDEGFSIAARDFAARDDIDGIYMGFPDRDFLYGHEKVVPRAEFDATSRPWYSIATKNDGVQLSE
;
A
#
# COMPACT_ATOMS: atom_id res chain seq x y z
N MET A 1 15.58 70.88 1.23
CA MET A 1 14.62 69.84 1.66
C MET A 1 13.67 70.45 2.67
N LYS A 2 12.35 70.46 2.38
CA LYS A 2 11.34 71.14 3.17
C LYS A 2 11.19 70.41 4.54
N LEU A 3 11.00 71.14 5.61
CA LEU A 3 10.88 70.69 7.00
C LEU A 3 9.89 69.52 7.14
N GLN A 4 8.81 69.56 6.34
CA GLN A 4 7.75 68.55 6.23
C GLN A 4 8.26 67.16 5.80
N SER A 5 9.22 67.08 4.85
CA SER A 5 9.76 65.80 4.41
C SER A 5 10.64 65.14 5.48
N ARG A 6 11.31 65.91 6.31
CA ARG A 6 12.11 65.40 7.43
C ARG A 6 11.21 64.85 8.56
N MET A 7 10.11 65.54 8.87
CA MET A 7 9.17 65.07 9.88
C MET A 7 8.46 63.76 9.41
N LEU A 8 8.08 63.67 8.16
CA LEU A 8 7.49 62.47 7.59
C LEU A 8 8.44 61.27 7.62
N LEU A 9 9.73 61.46 7.33
CA LEU A 9 10.73 60.39 7.41
C LEU A 9 11.03 59.95 8.83
N TRP A 10 11.04 60.88 9.79
CA TRP A 10 11.33 60.54 11.20
C TRP A 10 10.17 59.85 11.92
N ILE A 11 8.94 60.12 11.52
CA ILE A 11 7.74 59.47 12.12
C ILE A 11 7.32 58.27 11.31
N GLY A 12 7.30 58.38 9.98
CA GLY A 12 6.85 57.27 9.11
C GLY A 12 7.88 56.12 8.99
N GLY A 13 9.17 56.43 9.04
CA GLY A 13 10.23 55.42 8.92
C GLY A 13 10.12 54.29 9.95
N PRO A 14 10.06 54.56 11.25
CA PRO A 14 9.89 53.56 12.28
C PRO A 14 8.62 52.69 12.12
N PHE A 15 7.50 53.33 11.72
CA PHE A 15 6.25 52.61 11.48
C PHE A 15 6.35 51.59 10.33
N ILE A 16 7.03 51.95 9.24
CA ILE A 16 7.25 51.04 8.10
C ILE A 16 8.12 49.89 8.53
N VAL A 17 9.18 50.11 9.29
CA VAL A 17 10.08 49.04 9.79
C VAL A 17 9.32 48.08 10.70
N ILE A 18 8.52 48.60 11.63
CA ILE A 18 7.69 47.76 12.51
C ILE A 18 6.69 46.94 11.70
N PHE A 19 6.05 47.55 10.71
CA PHE A 19 5.08 46.83 9.86
C PHE A 19 5.73 45.72 9.07
N ILE A 20 6.92 45.97 8.48
CA ILE A 20 7.68 44.94 7.77
C ILE A 20 8.10 43.82 8.70
N ALA A 21 8.57 44.15 9.90
CA ALA A 21 8.94 43.15 10.90
C ALA A 21 7.76 42.28 11.34
N MET A 22 6.59 42.88 11.58
CA MET A 22 5.37 42.15 11.89
C MET A 22 4.91 41.26 10.73
N ALA A 23 4.95 41.75 9.49
CA ALA A 23 4.59 40.97 8.33
C ALA A 23 5.52 39.76 8.14
N ALA A 24 6.84 39.96 8.32
CA ALA A 24 7.83 38.89 8.24
C ALA A 24 7.63 37.85 9.36
N PHE A 25 7.35 38.29 10.57
CA PHE A 25 7.06 37.40 11.68
C PHE A 25 5.78 36.57 11.45
N SER A 26 4.71 37.24 11.03
CA SER A 26 3.44 36.58 10.73
C SER A 26 3.59 35.55 9.59
N TYR A 27 4.36 35.89 8.56
CA TYR A 27 4.63 34.95 7.46
C TYR A 27 5.42 33.75 7.96
N TRP A 28 6.43 33.94 8.78
CA TRP A 28 7.24 32.84 9.33
C TRP A 28 6.42 31.92 10.22
N GLU A 29 5.56 32.44 11.06
CA GLU A 29 4.68 31.67 11.93
C GLU A 29 3.60 30.93 11.14
N ALA A 30 2.99 31.58 10.16
CA ALA A 30 2.05 30.93 9.26
C ALA A 30 2.68 29.80 8.45
N SER A 31 3.89 29.99 7.94
CA SER A 31 4.62 28.95 7.20
C SER A 31 4.91 27.71 8.07
N LYS A 32 5.33 27.89 9.31
CA LYS A 32 5.53 26.78 10.26
C LYS A 32 4.22 26.04 10.58
N LEU A 33 3.15 26.78 10.74
CA LEU A 33 1.83 26.19 11.02
C LEU A 33 1.35 25.32 9.84
N ILE A 34 1.49 25.83 8.61
CA ILE A 34 1.13 25.11 7.39
C ILE A 34 2.00 23.84 7.25
N GLU A 35 3.31 23.96 7.42
CA GLU A 35 4.22 22.82 7.34
C GLU A 35 3.85 21.73 8.34
N SER A 36 3.61 22.09 9.60
CA SER A 36 3.23 21.16 10.66
C SER A 36 1.85 20.54 10.45
N ALA A 37 0.91 21.26 9.86
CA ALA A 37 -0.41 20.75 9.50
C ALA A 37 -0.31 19.75 8.36
N THR A 38 0.43 20.10 7.30
CA THR A 38 0.65 19.24 6.14
C THR A 38 1.35 17.93 6.54
N GLN A 39 2.39 18.02 7.37
CA GLN A 39 3.10 16.82 7.86
C GLN A 39 2.17 15.89 8.68
N ARG A 40 1.30 16.45 9.52
CA ARG A 40 0.32 15.65 10.28
C ARG A 40 -0.71 14.99 9.37
N GLU A 41 -1.19 15.71 8.39
CA GLU A 41 -2.15 15.18 7.42
C GLU A 41 -1.52 14.05 6.57
N MET A 42 -0.32 14.27 6.05
CA MET A 42 0.41 13.24 5.30
C MET A 42 0.70 11.99 6.14
N LYS A 43 1.06 12.16 7.42
CA LYS A 43 1.29 11.05 8.33
C LYS A 43 -0.01 10.27 8.58
N ALA A 44 -1.11 10.96 8.85
CA ALA A 44 -2.41 10.33 9.07
C ALA A 44 -2.90 9.56 7.82
N LEU A 45 -2.70 10.12 6.62
CA LEU A 45 -3.00 9.44 5.36
C LEU A 45 -2.12 8.20 5.15
N ALA A 46 -0.82 8.30 5.45
CA ALA A 46 0.10 7.17 5.33
C ALA A 46 -0.26 6.04 6.32
N GLU A 47 -0.61 6.38 7.56
CA GLU A 47 -1.07 5.42 8.56
C GLU A 47 -2.39 4.75 8.11
N TYR A 48 -3.36 5.53 7.64
CA TYR A 48 -4.62 5.01 7.13
C TYR A 48 -4.43 4.02 5.97
N HIS A 49 -3.64 4.38 4.96
CA HIS A 49 -3.37 3.49 3.83
C HIS A 49 -2.53 2.27 4.24
N SER A 50 -1.65 2.39 5.22
CA SER A 50 -0.91 1.25 5.76
C SER A 50 -1.83 0.25 6.46
N GLU A 51 -2.80 0.72 7.24
CA GLU A 51 -3.81 -0.12 7.89
C GLU A 51 -4.72 -0.80 6.86
N GLU A 52 -5.13 -0.09 5.82
CA GLU A 52 -5.93 -0.62 4.72
C GLU A 52 -5.21 -1.76 3.99
N ILE A 53 -3.93 -1.55 3.63
CA ILE A 53 -3.09 -2.58 3.00
C ILE A 53 -2.91 -3.78 3.94
N ASN A 54 -2.62 -3.55 5.22
CA ASN A 54 -2.46 -4.63 6.19
C ASN A 54 -3.75 -5.44 6.36
N SER A 55 -4.90 -4.79 6.39
CA SER A 55 -6.20 -5.45 6.45
C SER A 55 -6.44 -6.33 5.22
N LEU A 56 -6.15 -5.80 4.04
CA LEU A 56 -6.25 -6.55 2.78
C LEU A 56 -5.33 -7.78 2.79
N VAL A 57 -4.09 -7.62 3.19
CA VAL A 57 -3.12 -8.73 3.29
C VAL A 57 -3.60 -9.79 4.28
N GLN A 58 -4.09 -9.39 5.45
CA GLN A 58 -4.62 -10.33 6.44
C GLN A 58 -5.84 -11.09 5.94
N GLU A 59 -6.76 -10.42 5.25
CA GLU A 59 -7.93 -11.05 4.65
C GLU A 59 -7.52 -12.10 3.61
N LYS A 60 -6.65 -11.76 2.67
CA LYS A 60 -6.18 -12.69 1.64
C LYS A 60 -5.36 -13.84 2.22
N SER A 61 -4.54 -13.55 3.24
CA SER A 61 -3.78 -14.59 3.96
C SER A 61 -4.73 -15.58 4.67
N GLY A 62 -5.78 -15.09 5.32
CA GLY A 62 -6.77 -15.94 5.97
C GLY A 62 -7.50 -16.88 5.00
N ILE A 63 -7.79 -16.41 3.79
CA ILE A 63 -8.36 -17.24 2.72
C ILE A 63 -7.38 -18.37 2.34
N LEU A 64 -6.11 -18.05 2.11
CA LEU A 64 -5.10 -19.03 1.74
C LEU A 64 -4.85 -20.05 2.85
N GLU A 65 -4.80 -19.62 4.11
CA GLU A 65 -4.69 -20.52 5.26
C GLU A 65 -5.88 -21.46 5.36
N GLY A 66 -7.10 -20.94 5.18
CA GLY A 66 -8.32 -21.75 5.19
C GLY A 66 -8.32 -22.79 4.09
N LEU A 67 -7.93 -22.43 2.88
CA LEU A 67 -7.79 -23.36 1.75
C LEU A 67 -6.68 -24.39 2.02
N GLY A 68 -5.53 -23.95 2.52
CA GLY A 68 -4.44 -24.83 2.89
C GLY A 68 -4.83 -25.87 3.94
N GLN A 69 -5.57 -25.47 4.97
CA GLN A 69 -6.09 -26.40 5.98
C GLN A 69 -7.11 -27.37 5.40
N MET A 70 -8.02 -26.91 4.57
CA MET A 70 -9.02 -27.75 3.93
C MET A 70 -8.38 -28.82 3.05
N TRP A 71 -7.38 -28.45 2.27
CA TRP A 71 -6.72 -29.36 1.34
C TRP A 71 -5.50 -30.11 1.92
N SER A 72 -5.14 -29.83 3.17
CA SER A 72 -4.11 -30.62 3.87
C SER A 72 -4.56 -32.05 4.21
N THR A 73 -5.85 -32.28 4.33
CA THR A 73 -6.44 -33.57 4.67
C THR A 73 -6.75 -34.39 3.40
N GLU A 74 -7.27 -33.75 2.37
CA GLU A 74 -7.62 -34.37 1.10
C GLU A 74 -7.41 -33.35 -0.02
N LEU A 75 -6.58 -33.72 -1.00
CA LEU A 75 -6.32 -32.88 -2.16
C LEU A 75 -7.61 -32.75 -2.99
N PRO A 76 -7.92 -31.53 -3.49
CA PRO A 76 -9.06 -31.33 -4.35
C PRO A 76 -8.88 -32.09 -5.67
N SER A 77 -9.99 -32.53 -6.25
CA SER A 77 -9.98 -32.92 -7.66
C SER A 77 -9.79 -31.67 -8.54
N ASP A 78 -9.33 -31.85 -9.77
CA ASP A 78 -9.14 -30.73 -10.75
C ASP A 78 -10.41 -29.89 -10.89
N GLU A 79 -11.56 -30.56 -10.93
CA GLU A 79 -12.87 -29.89 -11.00
C GLU A 79 -13.20 -29.15 -9.70
N GLY A 80 -12.96 -29.78 -8.54
CA GLY A 80 -13.17 -29.17 -7.22
C GLY A 80 -12.28 -27.93 -7.01
N PHE A 81 -11.03 -28.03 -7.43
CA PHE A 81 -10.11 -26.89 -7.38
C PHE A 81 -10.56 -25.74 -8.30
N SER A 82 -10.95 -26.05 -9.53
CA SER A 82 -11.42 -25.05 -10.50
C SER A 82 -12.67 -24.32 -10.03
N ILE A 83 -13.62 -25.04 -9.38
CA ILE A 83 -14.81 -24.43 -8.81
C ILE A 83 -14.45 -23.50 -7.66
N ALA A 84 -13.64 -23.95 -6.69
CA ALA A 84 -13.23 -23.15 -5.57
C ALA A 84 -12.48 -21.89 -6.02
N ALA A 85 -11.51 -22.03 -6.92
CA ALA A 85 -10.72 -20.93 -7.44
C ALA A 85 -11.58 -19.89 -8.19
N ARG A 86 -12.60 -20.34 -8.93
CA ARG A 86 -13.55 -19.45 -9.63
C ARG A 86 -14.41 -18.67 -8.62
N ASP A 87 -14.90 -19.34 -7.59
CA ASP A 87 -15.71 -18.70 -6.56
C ASP A 87 -14.93 -17.63 -5.78
N PHE A 88 -13.65 -17.87 -5.53
CA PHE A 88 -12.77 -16.88 -4.91
C PHE A 88 -12.42 -15.73 -5.85
N ALA A 89 -12.08 -16.02 -7.09
CA ALA A 89 -11.78 -14.97 -8.09
C ALA A 89 -13.00 -14.07 -8.39
N ALA A 90 -14.22 -14.60 -8.26
CA ALA A 90 -15.44 -13.83 -8.47
C ALA A 90 -15.77 -12.87 -7.31
N ARG A 91 -15.21 -13.09 -6.12
CA ARG A 91 -15.56 -12.34 -4.91
C ARG A 91 -14.66 -11.13 -4.64
N ASP A 92 -13.36 -11.19 -4.97
CA ASP A 92 -12.40 -10.37 -4.25
C ASP A 92 -11.21 -9.87 -5.05
N ASP A 93 -11.33 -9.48 -6.27
CA ASP A 93 -10.20 -8.95 -7.06
C ASP A 93 -8.94 -9.85 -7.00
N ILE A 94 -9.15 -11.17 -6.90
CA ILE A 94 -8.08 -12.16 -6.98
C ILE A 94 -7.92 -12.57 -8.43
N ASP A 95 -6.76 -12.31 -9.03
CA ASP A 95 -6.48 -12.66 -10.43
C ASP A 95 -6.49 -14.17 -10.69
N GLY A 96 -6.23 -14.97 -9.68
CA GLY A 96 -6.30 -16.42 -9.75
C GLY A 96 -5.70 -17.12 -8.54
N ILE A 97 -6.11 -18.36 -8.34
CA ILE A 97 -5.54 -19.26 -7.34
C ILE A 97 -4.91 -20.42 -8.07
N TYR A 98 -3.74 -20.83 -7.63
CA TYR A 98 -3.03 -21.95 -8.20
C TYR A 98 -2.30 -22.75 -7.11
N MET A 99 -2.05 -24.02 -7.39
CA MET A 99 -1.33 -24.94 -6.51
C MET A 99 -0.24 -25.65 -7.30
N GLY A 100 0.97 -25.66 -6.79
CA GLY A 100 2.10 -26.36 -7.38
C GLY A 100 2.54 -27.52 -6.50
N PHE A 101 2.90 -28.65 -7.11
CA PHE A 101 3.33 -29.87 -6.46
C PHE A 101 4.81 -30.18 -6.72
N PRO A 102 5.45 -31.00 -5.86
CA PRO A 102 6.88 -31.36 -6.02
C PRO A 102 7.17 -32.17 -7.30
N ASP A 103 6.20 -32.92 -7.80
CA ASP A 103 6.27 -33.70 -9.04
C ASP A 103 6.11 -32.87 -10.32
N ARG A 104 6.04 -31.53 -10.16
CA ARG A 104 5.80 -30.52 -11.18
C ARG A 104 4.37 -30.41 -11.66
N ASP A 105 3.45 -31.14 -11.08
CA ASP A 105 2.03 -30.95 -11.33
C ASP A 105 1.59 -29.57 -10.83
N PHE A 106 0.59 -29.03 -11.52
CA PHE A 106 0.14 -27.67 -11.29
C PHE A 106 -1.36 -27.56 -11.53
N LEU A 107 -2.09 -27.21 -10.49
CA LEU A 107 -3.51 -26.87 -10.57
C LEU A 107 -3.69 -25.38 -10.72
N TYR A 108 -4.52 -24.98 -11.67
CA TYR A 108 -4.81 -23.59 -11.97
C TYR A 108 -6.31 -23.35 -12.13
N GLY A 109 -6.82 -22.40 -11.36
CA GLY A 109 -8.26 -22.16 -11.25
C GLY A 109 -8.80 -20.99 -12.05
N HIS A 110 -8.04 -20.41 -12.99
CA HIS A 110 -8.50 -19.28 -13.79
C HIS A 110 -8.66 -19.64 -15.28
N GLU A 111 -9.83 -19.37 -15.84
CA GLU A 111 -10.15 -19.72 -17.24
C GLU A 111 -9.33 -18.97 -18.30
N LYS A 112 -8.75 -17.81 -17.93
CA LYS A 112 -8.09 -16.92 -18.90
C LYS A 112 -6.60 -17.16 -19.08
N VAL A 113 -5.96 -17.87 -18.16
CA VAL A 113 -4.52 -18.11 -18.22
C VAL A 113 -4.24 -19.60 -18.13
N VAL A 114 -4.01 -20.21 -19.25
CA VAL A 114 -3.52 -21.60 -19.33
C VAL A 114 -1.99 -21.53 -19.22
N PRO A 115 -1.38 -22.19 -18.24
CA PRO A 115 0.08 -22.27 -18.17
C PRO A 115 0.63 -22.85 -19.48
N ARG A 116 1.77 -22.35 -19.94
CA ARG A 116 2.44 -22.93 -21.10
C ARG A 116 2.81 -24.38 -20.78
N ALA A 117 2.81 -25.24 -21.79
CA ALA A 117 3.16 -26.68 -21.63
C ALA A 117 4.52 -26.94 -20.94
N GLU A 118 5.41 -25.94 -20.92
CA GLU A 118 6.74 -25.99 -20.29
C GLU A 118 6.76 -25.31 -18.91
N PHE A 119 5.59 -24.98 -18.33
CA PHE A 119 5.54 -24.29 -17.06
C PHE A 119 5.94 -25.24 -15.92
N ASP A 120 6.99 -24.89 -15.20
CA ASP A 120 7.47 -25.61 -14.03
C ASP A 120 7.30 -24.72 -12.79
N ALA A 121 6.32 -25.06 -11.96
CA ALA A 121 6.02 -24.35 -10.73
C ALA A 121 7.20 -24.40 -9.76
N THR A 122 7.94 -25.51 -9.69
CA THR A 122 9.04 -25.71 -8.75
C THR A 122 10.24 -24.81 -9.03
N SER A 123 10.36 -24.29 -10.26
CA SER A 123 11.39 -23.34 -10.66
C SER A 123 11.09 -21.88 -10.27
N ARG A 124 9.90 -21.60 -9.73
CA ARG A 124 9.44 -20.24 -9.45
C ARG A 124 9.85 -19.78 -8.06
N PRO A 125 10.17 -18.48 -7.88
CA PRO A 125 10.57 -17.93 -6.59
C PRO A 125 9.54 -18.19 -5.49
N TRP A 126 8.25 -18.00 -5.77
CA TRP A 126 7.18 -18.21 -4.82
C TRP A 126 7.13 -19.66 -4.28
N TYR A 127 7.39 -20.66 -5.13
CA TYR A 127 7.42 -22.07 -4.70
C TYR A 127 8.58 -22.31 -3.72
N SER A 128 9.76 -21.79 -4.03
CA SER A 128 10.91 -21.88 -3.15
C SER A 128 10.70 -21.14 -1.81
N ILE A 129 9.97 -20.04 -1.82
CA ILE A 129 9.62 -19.30 -0.61
C ILE A 129 8.61 -20.10 0.22
N ALA A 130 7.55 -20.60 -0.40
CA ALA A 130 6.49 -21.35 0.26
C ALA A 130 7.00 -22.67 0.88
N THR A 131 7.96 -23.35 0.24
CA THR A 131 8.51 -24.62 0.74
C THR A 131 9.56 -24.46 1.83
N LYS A 132 10.12 -23.29 2.02
CA LYS A 132 11.16 -23.00 3.04
C LYS A 132 10.63 -22.31 4.29
N ASN A 133 9.43 -21.78 4.24
CA ASN A 133 8.84 -21.02 5.33
C ASN A 133 7.50 -21.63 5.73
N ASP A 134 7.20 -21.54 7.00
CA ASP A 134 5.88 -21.92 7.52
C ASP A 134 4.90 -20.76 7.36
N GLY A 135 3.64 -21.07 7.07
CA GLY A 135 2.56 -20.10 6.91
C GLY A 135 2.55 -19.34 5.58
N VAL A 136 1.65 -18.37 5.47
CA VAL A 136 1.51 -17.56 4.26
C VAL A 136 2.66 -16.59 4.10
N GLN A 137 3.23 -16.53 2.90
CA GLN A 137 4.34 -15.65 2.54
C GLN A 137 3.93 -14.73 1.39
N LEU A 138 4.40 -13.49 1.45
CA LEU A 138 4.29 -12.55 0.32
C LEU A 138 5.55 -12.69 -0.54
N SER A 139 5.36 -12.78 -1.85
CA SER A 139 6.46 -12.77 -2.83
C SER A 139 6.24 -11.66 -3.84
N GLU A 140 7.31 -10.99 -4.23
CA GLU A 140 7.32 -10.04 -5.34
C GLU A 140 7.36 -10.74 -6.70
#